data_a71a908071f9578feacf462fea97115d
#
_entry.id   a71a908071f9578feacf462fea97115d
#
_cell.length_a   1.000
_cell.length_b   1.000
_cell.length_c   1.000
_cell.angle_alpha   90.00
_cell.angle_beta   90.00
_cell.angle_gamma   90.00
#
_symmetry.space_group_name_H-M   'P 1'
#
loop_
_entity.id
_entity.type
_entity.pdbx_description
1 polymer ?
#
loop_
_entity_poly.entity_id
_entity_poly.type
_entity_poly.pdbx_seq_one_letter_code
_entity_poly.pdbx_strand_id
1 'polypeptide(L)'
;MGKIYKGTLELVGNTPLVEFTQIEETEGVEAKILAKLEYFNPAGSVKDRIAKEMIEDAERTGKLKQGSTIIEPTSGNTGIGLAAIATPKGYKSIIVMPETMSIERRNIIKAYGAEIVLTDGAKGMKGAIAKANELAEEIENSFIPAQFENQANPEAHRKTTGPEIWEDTDGNVDVFVAGVGTGGTITGVGEYLKKQNPNVKIVAVEPETSPVLSKGESGPHKIQGIGAGFVPNTLNTKVYDEIIAVPNEVAFEYGKKIAAKEGVLVGISSGAALYAAVQVAKRPEYKGKNVVVLLPDSGDRYYSTPLFQ
;
A
#
# COMPACT_ATOMS: atom_id res chain seq x y z
N MET A 1 -21.33 -24.29 -0.82
CA MET A 1 -22.22 -23.66 0.20
C MET A 1 -22.13 -22.16 0.04
N GLY A 2 -23.28 -21.45 0.10
CA GLY A 2 -23.27 -19.97 0.11
C GLY A 2 -22.52 -19.43 1.31
N LYS A 3 -21.73 -18.37 1.13
CA LYS A 3 -20.98 -17.70 2.20
C LYS A 3 -21.58 -16.31 2.41
N ILE A 4 -22.20 -16.09 3.58
CA ILE A 4 -22.69 -14.79 3.99
C ILE A 4 -21.71 -14.22 5.01
N TYR A 5 -21.12 -13.07 4.70
CA TYR A 5 -20.22 -12.35 5.61
C TYR A 5 -21.03 -11.58 6.66
N LYS A 6 -20.58 -11.58 7.91
CA LYS A 6 -21.27 -10.90 9.01
C LYS A 6 -20.90 -9.42 9.15
N GLY A 7 -20.05 -8.92 8.28
CA GLY A 7 -19.64 -7.53 8.27
C GLY A 7 -18.53 -7.27 7.25
N THR A 8 -18.33 -6.00 6.93
CA THR A 8 -17.34 -5.57 5.92
C THR A 8 -15.88 -5.87 6.33
N LEU A 9 -15.61 -5.99 7.63
CA LEU A 9 -14.27 -6.33 8.14
C LEU A 9 -13.80 -7.73 7.73
N GLU A 10 -14.74 -8.65 7.46
CA GLU A 10 -14.43 -10.00 6.96
C GLU A 10 -14.02 -10.01 5.49
N LEU A 11 -14.24 -8.91 4.77
CA LEU A 11 -13.89 -8.76 3.35
C LEU A 11 -12.46 -8.25 3.15
N VAL A 12 -11.78 -7.81 4.20
CA VAL A 12 -10.40 -7.32 4.10
C VAL A 12 -9.47 -8.49 3.84
N GLY A 13 -8.68 -8.39 2.77
CA GLY A 13 -7.81 -9.47 2.29
C GLY A 13 -8.49 -10.39 1.29
N ASN A 14 -7.89 -11.55 1.05
CA ASN A 14 -8.31 -12.53 0.04
C ASN A 14 -8.53 -11.87 -1.34
N THR A 15 -7.65 -10.94 -1.69
CA THR A 15 -7.71 -10.22 -2.96
C THR A 15 -7.27 -11.13 -4.09
N PRO A 16 -7.81 -10.96 -5.32
CA PRO A 16 -7.45 -11.84 -6.44
C PRO A 16 -6.00 -11.65 -6.89
N LEU A 17 -5.43 -12.75 -7.37
CA LEU A 17 -4.19 -12.79 -8.12
C LEU A 17 -4.53 -13.06 -9.59
N VAL A 18 -4.12 -12.18 -10.51
CA VAL A 18 -4.51 -12.20 -11.93
C VAL A 18 -3.28 -12.24 -12.82
N GLU A 19 -3.23 -13.16 -13.78
CA GLU A 19 -2.18 -13.20 -14.82
C GLU A 19 -2.46 -12.11 -15.86
N PHE A 20 -1.52 -11.20 -16.07
CA PHE A 20 -1.63 -10.07 -17.01
C PHE A 20 -1.14 -10.45 -18.40
N THR A 21 -1.90 -11.31 -19.07
CA THR A 21 -1.54 -11.91 -20.36
C THR A 21 -1.38 -10.91 -21.49
N GLN A 22 -2.17 -9.82 -21.50
CA GLN A 22 -2.07 -8.77 -22.52
C GLN A 22 -0.84 -7.87 -22.31
N ILE A 23 -0.40 -7.71 -21.07
CA ILE A 23 0.88 -7.04 -20.75
C ILE A 23 2.05 -7.94 -21.17
N GLU A 24 2.01 -9.22 -20.86
CA GLU A 24 3.05 -10.20 -21.26
C GLU A 24 3.24 -10.20 -22.77
N GLU A 25 2.17 -10.28 -23.54
CA GLU A 25 2.19 -10.23 -25.01
C GLU A 25 2.73 -8.88 -25.53
N THR A 26 2.22 -7.77 -24.98
CA THR A 26 2.60 -6.42 -25.43
C THR A 26 4.08 -6.12 -25.14
N GLU A 27 4.59 -6.58 -24.01
CA GLU A 27 5.98 -6.37 -23.58
C GLU A 27 6.96 -7.44 -24.12
N GLY A 28 6.43 -8.50 -24.73
CA GLY A 28 7.21 -9.60 -25.30
C GLY A 28 7.98 -10.38 -24.24
N VAL A 29 7.37 -10.60 -23.07
CA VAL A 29 7.99 -11.37 -21.98
C VAL A 29 7.51 -12.81 -21.99
N GLU A 30 8.39 -13.71 -21.59
CA GLU A 30 8.11 -15.15 -21.48
C GLU A 30 7.92 -15.61 -20.02
N ALA A 31 8.07 -14.69 -19.07
CA ALA A 31 7.69 -14.90 -17.68
C ALA A 31 6.19 -14.57 -17.49
N LYS A 32 5.56 -15.19 -16.51
CA LYS A 32 4.20 -14.83 -16.09
C LYS A 32 4.23 -13.63 -15.16
N ILE A 33 3.38 -12.63 -15.43
CA ILE A 33 3.19 -11.46 -14.57
C ILE A 33 1.87 -11.62 -13.81
N LEU A 34 1.98 -11.92 -12.53
CA LEU A 34 0.84 -12.19 -11.65
C LEU A 34 0.57 -10.97 -10.77
N ALA A 35 -0.53 -10.27 -11.05
CA ALA A 35 -0.91 -9.03 -10.35
C ALA A 35 -1.81 -9.30 -9.15
N LYS A 36 -1.36 -8.96 -7.94
CA LYS A 36 -2.17 -8.97 -6.71
C LYS A 36 -2.97 -7.68 -6.63
N LEU A 37 -4.28 -7.75 -6.85
CA LEU A 37 -5.16 -6.60 -7.00
C LEU A 37 -5.73 -6.12 -5.67
N GLU A 38 -5.00 -5.27 -4.96
CA GLU A 38 -5.37 -4.81 -3.62
C GLU A 38 -6.54 -3.82 -3.57
N TYR A 39 -6.99 -3.30 -4.71
CA TYR A 39 -8.19 -2.47 -4.76
C TYR A 39 -9.49 -3.26 -4.51
N PHE A 40 -9.45 -4.59 -4.50
CA PHE A 40 -10.57 -5.44 -4.09
C PHE A 40 -10.84 -5.42 -2.58
N ASN A 41 -9.94 -4.87 -1.77
CA ASN A 41 -10.27 -4.57 -0.38
C ASN A 41 -11.46 -3.60 -0.29
N PRO A 42 -12.30 -3.65 0.75
CA PRO A 42 -13.53 -2.87 0.88
C PRO A 42 -13.37 -1.35 0.71
N ALA A 43 -12.28 -0.79 1.25
CA ALA A 43 -11.97 0.62 1.09
C ALA A 43 -11.02 0.89 -0.09
N GLY A 44 -10.79 -0.10 -0.96
CA GLY A 44 -10.13 0.01 -2.25
C GLY A 44 -8.60 0.10 -2.21
N SER A 45 -7.93 -0.37 -1.17
CA SER A 45 -6.47 -0.40 -1.14
C SER A 45 -5.87 -1.44 -0.19
N VAL A 46 -4.58 -1.70 -0.39
CA VAL A 46 -3.74 -2.51 0.49
C VAL A 46 -3.71 -2.01 1.94
N LYS A 47 -4.03 -0.72 2.16
CA LYS A 47 -4.01 -0.11 3.49
C LYS A 47 -5.15 -0.56 4.41
N ASP A 48 -6.20 -1.14 3.86
CA ASP A 48 -7.27 -1.75 4.65
C ASP A 48 -6.72 -2.86 5.56
N ARG A 49 -5.74 -3.61 5.06
CA ARG A 49 -5.08 -4.68 5.82
C ARG A 49 -4.34 -4.16 7.04
N ILE A 50 -3.50 -3.15 6.84
CA ILE A 50 -2.72 -2.59 7.96
C ILE A 50 -3.61 -1.79 8.92
N ALA A 51 -4.65 -1.11 8.42
CA ALA A 51 -5.61 -0.42 9.26
C ALA A 51 -6.33 -1.40 10.20
N LYS A 52 -6.79 -2.54 9.67
CA LYS A 52 -7.40 -3.60 10.46
C LYS A 52 -6.45 -4.16 11.51
N GLU A 53 -5.24 -4.57 11.11
CA GLU A 53 -4.27 -5.18 12.05
C GLU A 53 -3.80 -4.20 13.12
N MET A 54 -3.53 -2.92 12.79
CA MET A 54 -3.12 -1.93 13.78
C MET A 54 -4.22 -1.65 14.81
N ILE A 55 -5.49 -1.62 14.38
CA ILE A 55 -6.64 -1.44 15.29
C ILE A 55 -6.81 -2.69 16.15
N GLU A 56 -6.82 -3.88 15.58
CA GLU A 56 -7.01 -5.15 16.30
C GLU A 56 -5.84 -5.45 17.27
N ASP A 57 -4.61 -5.11 16.88
CA ASP A 57 -3.46 -5.19 17.79
C ASP A 57 -3.58 -4.22 18.97
N ALA A 58 -4.04 -2.99 18.71
CA ALA A 58 -4.24 -2.00 19.77
C ALA A 58 -5.37 -2.39 20.72
N GLU A 59 -6.45 -3.01 20.23
CA GLU A 59 -7.51 -3.59 21.04
C GLU A 59 -6.96 -4.72 21.92
N ARG A 60 -6.26 -5.67 21.32
CA ARG A 60 -5.68 -6.83 22.01
C ARG A 60 -4.66 -6.45 23.08
N THR A 61 -3.90 -5.38 22.85
CA THR A 61 -2.88 -4.88 23.80
C THR A 61 -3.43 -3.85 24.79
N GLY A 62 -4.71 -3.51 24.70
CA GLY A 62 -5.37 -2.56 25.60
C GLY A 62 -5.02 -1.08 25.36
N LYS A 63 -4.34 -0.77 24.26
CA LYS A 63 -4.04 0.60 23.84
C LYS A 63 -5.26 1.31 23.26
N LEU A 64 -6.18 0.56 22.67
CA LEU A 64 -7.45 1.04 22.11
C LEU A 64 -8.60 0.39 22.86
N LYS A 65 -9.51 1.20 23.38
CA LYS A 65 -10.67 0.76 24.17
C LYS A 65 -11.93 1.36 23.58
N GLN A 66 -13.08 0.81 23.92
CA GLN A 66 -14.35 1.38 23.51
C GLN A 66 -14.46 2.85 23.94
N GLY A 67 -14.86 3.73 22.99
CA GLY A 67 -14.90 5.18 23.20
C GLY A 67 -13.59 5.90 22.90
N SER A 68 -12.52 5.17 22.60
CA SER A 68 -11.25 5.79 22.15
C SER A 68 -11.39 6.50 20.80
N THR A 69 -10.53 7.48 20.57
CA THR A 69 -10.42 8.20 19.30
C THR A 69 -9.12 7.82 18.61
N ILE A 70 -9.21 7.37 17.36
CA ILE A 70 -8.06 7.07 16.50
C ILE A 70 -7.63 8.35 15.79
N ILE A 71 -6.37 8.72 15.90
CA ILE A 71 -5.82 9.93 15.27
C ILE A 71 -4.64 9.52 14.40
N GLU A 72 -4.64 9.84 13.09
CA GLU A 72 -3.49 9.53 12.23
C GLU A 72 -3.14 10.71 11.33
N PRO A 73 -1.85 11.13 11.32
CA PRO A 73 -1.36 12.11 10.36
C PRO A 73 -1.07 11.41 9.04
N THR A 74 -2.00 11.50 8.10
CA THR A 74 -1.85 10.88 6.78
C THR A 74 -2.72 11.55 5.73
N SER A 75 -2.21 11.67 4.53
CA SER A 75 -2.93 12.21 3.37
C SER A 75 -3.36 11.12 2.39
N GLY A 76 -3.08 9.85 2.71
CA GLY A 76 -3.21 8.75 1.76
C GLY A 76 -4.24 7.69 2.15
N ASN A 77 -4.06 6.53 1.53
CA ASN A 77 -4.93 5.37 1.69
C ASN A 77 -5.02 4.85 3.14
N THR A 78 -4.01 5.11 3.97
CA THR A 78 -4.06 4.72 5.39
C THR A 78 -5.18 5.44 6.14
N GLY A 79 -5.38 6.74 5.87
CA GLY A 79 -6.50 7.49 6.45
C GLY A 79 -7.86 6.96 6.01
N ILE A 80 -7.98 6.58 4.74
CA ILE A 80 -9.21 5.94 4.21
C ILE A 80 -9.42 4.58 4.87
N GLY A 81 -8.40 3.74 4.94
CA GLY A 81 -8.47 2.42 5.56
C GLY A 81 -8.83 2.50 7.05
N LEU A 82 -8.18 3.41 7.80
CA LEU A 82 -8.48 3.61 9.22
C LEU A 82 -9.93 4.07 9.43
N ALA A 83 -10.42 5.02 8.64
CA ALA A 83 -11.80 5.48 8.72
C ALA A 83 -12.80 4.33 8.42
N ALA A 84 -12.54 3.55 7.36
CA ALA A 84 -13.40 2.44 6.97
C ALA A 84 -13.44 1.31 8.01
N ILE A 85 -12.32 1.02 8.68
CA ILE A 85 -12.24 -0.03 9.71
C ILE A 85 -12.77 0.46 11.06
N ALA A 86 -12.50 1.72 11.43
CA ALA A 86 -12.94 2.31 12.69
C ALA A 86 -14.48 2.41 12.80
N THR A 87 -15.14 2.79 11.69
CA THR A 87 -16.59 3.03 11.67
C THR A 87 -17.41 1.83 12.10
N PRO A 88 -17.29 0.62 11.53
CA PRO A 88 -18.07 -0.54 11.96
C PRO A 88 -17.69 -1.06 13.36
N LYS A 89 -16.53 -0.67 13.88
CA LYS A 89 -16.09 -0.97 15.25
C LYS A 89 -16.57 0.07 16.27
N GLY A 90 -17.21 1.16 15.83
CA GLY A 90 -17.75 2.22 16.70
C GLY A 90 -16.70 3.17 17.26
N TYR A 91 -15.51 3.23 16.67
CA TYR A 91 -14.48 4.20 17.05
C TYR A 91 -14.67 5.53 16.31
N LYS A 92 -14.37 6.62 17.01
CA LYS A 92 -14.13 7.91 16.35
C LYS A 92 -12.78 7.91 15.67
N SER A 93 -12.68 8.57 14.55
CA SER A 93 -11.40 8.74 13.84
C SER A 93 -11.21 10.18 13.37
N ILE A 94 -10.01 10.70 13.59
CA ILE A 94 -9.56 12.03 13.17
C ILE A 94 -8.35 11.83 12.26
N ILE A 95 -8.49 12.26 11.01
CA ILE A 95 -7.39 12.19 10.04
C ILE A 95 -6.83 13.60 9.85
N VAL A 96 -5.54 13.76 10.13
CA VAL A 96 -4.85 15.04 10.06
C VAL A 96 -4.02 15.11 8.79
N MET A 97 -4.21 16.15 7.99
CA MET A 97 -3.49 16.31 6.72
C MET A 97 -3.30 17.76 6.31
N PRO A 98 -2.28 18.07 5.49
CA PRO A 98 -2.14 19.39 4.88
C PRO A 98 -3.34 19.73 3.98
N GLU A 99 -3.72 20.99 3.94
CA GLU A 99 -4.83 21.48 3.10
C GLU A 99 -4.59 21.34 1.59
N THR A 100 -3.35 21.10 1.17
CA THR A 100 -2.96 20.88 -0.22
C THR A 100 -3.29 19.47 -0.74
N MET A 101 -3.76 18.57 0.12
CA MET A 101 -4.03 17.19 -0.25
C MET A 101 -5.32 17.04 -1.05
N SER A 102 -5.40 15.94 -1.83
CA SER A 102 -6.47 15.62 -2.76
C SER A 102 -7.88 15.70 -2.15
N ILE A 103 -8.77 16.39 -2.86
CA ILE A 103 -10.18 16.56 -2.46
C ILE A 103 -10.92 15.23 -2.50
N GLU A 104 -10.58 14.34 -3.43
CA GLU A 104 -11.19 13.02 -3.58
C GLU A 104 -10.99 12.20 -2.29
N ARG A 105 -9.76 12.16 -1.78
CA ARG A 105 -9.44 11.43 -0.54
C ARG A 105 -10.15 12.02 0.67
N ARG A 106 -10.24 13.36 0.76
CA ARG A 106 -10.99 14.02 1.83
C ARG A 106 -12.46 13.63 1.81
N ASN A 107 -13.07 13.59 0.63
CA ASN A 107 -14.47 13.23 0.48
C ASN A 107 -14.71 11.78 0.87
N ILE A 108 -13.83 10.85 0.49
CA ILE A 108 -13.93 9.43 0.87
C ILE A 108 -13.81 9.27 2.39
N ILE A 109 -12.83 9.92 3.03
CA ILE A 109 -12.63 9.86 4.48
C ILE A 109 -13.87 10.38 5.24
N LYS A 110 -14.42 11.53 4.81
CA LYS A 110 -15.66 12.08 5.37
C LYS A 110 -16.86 11.17 5.17
N ALA A 111 -16.95 10.51 4.01
CA ALA A 111 -18.04 9.58 3.73
C ALA A 111 -18.06 8.37 4.67
N TYR A 112 -16.90 7.95 5.19
CA TYR A 112 -16.78 6.95 6.24
C TYR A 112 -17.08 7.50 7.66
N GLY A 113 -17.41 8.80 7.79
CA GLY A 113 -17.75 9.42 9.08
C GLY A 113 -16.55 9.89 9.90
N ALA A 114 -15.34 9.86 9.34
CA ALA A 114 -14.16 10.38 10.03
C ALA A 114 -14.11 11.91 9.97
N GLU A 115 -13.59 12.51 11.03
CA GLU A 115 -13.25 13.93 11.07
C GLU A 115 -11.94 14.20 10.34
N ILE A 116 -11.86 15.34 9.64
CA ILE A 116 -10.62 15.78 8.99
C ILE A 116 -10.17 17.09 9.63
N VAL A 117 -8.94 17.10 10.11
CA VAL A 117 -8.25 18.30 10.56
C VAL A 117 -7.23 18.72 9.51
N LEU A 118 -7.42 19.88 8.91
CA LEU A 118 -6.52 20.44 7.92
C LEU A 118 -5.46 21.31 8.59
N THR A 119 -4.22 21.15 8.16
CA THR A 119 -3.08 21.96 8.59
C THR A 119 -2.56 22.82 7.45
N ASP A 120 -1.80 23.87 7.78
CA ASP A 120 -1.15 24.75 6.81
C ASP A 120 -0.32 23.95 5.81
N GLY A 121 -0.64 24.12 4.52
CA GLY A 121 0.03 23.46 3.41
C GLY A 121 1.53 23.68 3.35
N ALA A 122 2.00 24.86 3.76
CA ALA A 122 3.42 25.22 3.79
C ALA A 122 4.24 24.37 4.79
N LYS A 123 3.58 23.84 5.84
CA LYS A 123 4.20 22.94 6.83
C LYS A 123 4.24 21.48 6.41
N GLY A 124 3.54 21.13 5.34
CA GLY A 124 3.48 19.75 4.81
C GLY A 124 3.12 18.72 5.88
N MET A 125 3.60 17.48 5.70
CA MET A 125 3.33 16.38 6.66
C MET A 125 3.92 16.63 8.05
N LYS A 126 4.97 17.42 8.19
CA LYS A 126 5.51 17.78 9.52
C LYS A 126 4.49 18.55 10.35
N GLY A 127 3.74 19.46 9.72
CA GLY A 127 2.65 20.20 10.35
C GLY A 127 1.50 19.29 10.77
N ALA A 128 1.15 18.31 9.92
CA ALA A 128 0.10 17.32 10.23
C ALA A 128 0.50 16.41 11.41
N ILE A 129 1.75 15.96 11.47
CA ILE A 129 2.27 15.15 12.57
C ILE A 129 2.23 15.95 13.89
N ALA A 130 2.70 17.19 13.88
CA ALA A 130 2.67 18.03 15.08
C ALA A 130 1.24 18.23 15.60
N LYS A 131 0.28 18.50 14.69
CA LYS A 131 -1.14 18.67 15.08
C LYS A 131 -1.78 17.38 15.55
N ALA A 132 -1.43 16.24 14.97
CA ALA A 132 -1.92 14.94 15.45
C ALA A 132 -1.44 14.64 16.88
N ASN A 133 -0.19 14.96 17.21
CA ASN A 133 0.35 14.81 18.57
C ASN A 133 -0.35 15.76 19.56
N GLU A 134 -0.54 17.02 19.19
CA GLU A 134 -1.30 18.00 19.99
C GLU A 134 -2.71 17.47 20.32
N LEU A 135 -3.45 17.00 19.31
CA LEU A 135 -4.77 16.42 19.49
C LEU A 135 -4.75 15.17 20.40
N ALA A 136 -3.69 14.35 20.29
CA ALA A 136 -3.56 13.17 21.14
C ALA A 136 -3.28 13.50 22.60
N GLU A 137 -2.66 14.66 22.89
CA GLU A 137 -2.49 15.16 24.26
C GLU A 137 -3.79 15.77 24.82
N GLU A 138 -4.61 16.40 23.95
CA GLU A 138 -5.88 17.03 24.35
C GLU A 138 -7.03 16.05 24.51
N ILE A 139 -7.04 14.96 23.73
CA ILE A 139 -8.14 13.99 23.70
C ILE A 139 -7.81 12.79 24.57
N GLU A 140 -8.51 12.65 25.69
CA GLU A 140 -8.40 11.45 26.54
C GLU A 140 -8.72 10.18 25.73
N ASN A 141 -8.00 9.10 26.02
CA ASN A 141 -8.17 7.81 25.35
C ASN A 141 -7.97 7.89 23.83
N SER A 142 -7.06 8.73 23.36
CA SER A 142 -6.64 8.74 21.97
C SER A 142 -5.59 7.66 21.66
N PHE A 143 -5.52 7.26 20.39
CA PHE A 143 -4.55 6.30 19.88
C PHE A 143 -4.04 6.75 18.51
N ILE A 144 -2.73 6.85 18.35
CA ILE A 144 -2.08 7.10 17.06
C ILE A 144 -1.54 5.77 16.54
N PRO A 145 -2.08 5.22 15.44
CA PRO A 145 -1.59 3.98 14.81
C PRO A 145 -0.12 4.02 14.38
N ALA A 146 0.38 5.18 13.93
CA ALA A 146 1.77 5.42 13.56
C ALA A 146 2.30 4.44 12.49
N GLN A 147 1.73 4.48 11.29
CA GLN A 147 1.97 3.51 10.22
C GLN A 147 3.44 3.27 9.84
N PHE A 148 4.34 4.23 10.08
CA PHE A 148 5.78 4.12 9.77
C PHE A 148 6.61 3.48 10.88
N GLU A 149 6.03 3.32 12.09
CA GLU A 149 6.69 2.84 13.30
C GLU A 149 6.10 1.51 13.78
N ASN A 150 4.80 1.32 13.58
CA ASN A 150 4.02 0.23 14.17
C ASN A 150 4.27 -1.11 13.46
N GLN A 151 4.80 -2.07 14.18
CA GLN A 151 5.11 -3.40 13.66
C GLN A 151 3.87 -4.25 13.30
N ALA A 152 2.67 -3.84 13.74
CA ALA A 152 1.42 -4.42 13.25
C ALA A 152 1.22 -4.20 11.74
N ASN A 153 1.86 -3.19 11.15
CA ASN A 153 1.85 -2.95 9.70
C ASN A 153 2.49 -4.12 8.92
N PRO A 154 3.79 -4.44 9.04
CA PRO A 154 4.34 -5.60 8.36
C PRO A 154 3.72 -6.93 8.82
N GLU A 155 3.24 -7.02 10.07
CA GLU A 155 2.57 -8.20 10.58
C GLU A 155 1.26 -8.51 9.84
N ALA A 156 0.49 -7.50 9.45
CA ALA A 156 -0.69 -7.68 8.61
C ALA A 156 -0.36 -8.45 7.32
N HIS A 157 0.77 -8.14 6.71
CA HIS A 157 1.20 -8.77 5.46
C HIS A 157 1.82 -10.16 5.67
N ARG A 158 2.49 -10.40 6.81
CA ARG A 158 2.96 -11.75 7.17
C ARG A 158 1.81 -12.72 7.41
N LYS A 159 0.71 -12.22 7.99
CA LYS A 159 -0.49 -13.02 8.32
C LYS A 159 -1.43 -13.22 7.15
N THR A 160 -1.46 -12.30 6.19
CA THR A 160 -2.49 -12.30 5.13
C THR A 160 -1.91 -12.29 3.73
N THR A 161 -1.31 -11.20 3.28
CA THR A 161 -0.87 -11.02 1.89
C THR A 161 0.17 -12.05 1.44
N GLY A 162 1.16 -12.33 2.28
CA GLY A 162 2.19 -13.34 2.01
C GLY A 162 1.61 -14.75 1.85
N PRO A 163 0.83 -15.25 2.84
CA PRO A 163 0.11 -16.52 2.72
C PRO A 163 -0.78 -16.61 1.49
N GLU A 164 -1.61 -15.58 1.23
CA GLU A 164 -2.49 -15.55 0.05
C GLU A 164 -1.71 -15.71 -1.26
N ILE A 165 -0.62 -14.96 -1.45
CA ILE A 165 0.23 -15.09 -2.65
C ILE A 165 0.80 -16.50 -2.77
N TRP A 166 1.27 -17.08 -1.67
CA TRP A 166 1.84 -18.41 -1.65
C TRP A 166 0.81 -19.49 -2.01
N GLU A 167 -0.38 -19.41 -1.43
CA GLU A 167 -1.49 -20.33 -1.67
C GLU A 167 -2.04 -20.17 -3.09
N ASP A 168 -2.28 -18.95 -3.57
CA ASP A 168 -2.81 -18.66 -4.91
C ASP A 168 -1.86 -19.12 -6.04
N THR A 169 -0.57 -19.30 -5.75
CA THR A 169 0.44 -19.77 -6.71
C THR A 169 0.85 -21.23 -6.52
N ASP A 170 0.19 -21.97 -5.63
CA ASP A 170 0.62 -23.32 -5.22
C ASP A 170 2.11 -23.37 -4.82
N GLY A 171 2.60 -22.29 -4.18
CA GLY A 171 3.99 -22.13 -3.77
C GLY A 171 4.98 -21.79 -4.88
N ASN A 172 4.51 -21.52 -6.09
CA ASN A 172 5.35 -21.21 -7.24
C ASN A 172 5.56 -19.70 -7.40
N VAL A 173 6.33 -19.09 -6.51
CA VAL A 173 6.75 -17.69 -6.58
C VAL A 173 8.25 -17.62 -6.81
N ASP A 174 8.69 -17.04 -7.92
CA ASP A 174 10.11 -16.82 -8.21
C ASP A 174 10.55 -15.39 -7.81
N VAL A 175 9.69 -14.41 -8.09
CA VAL A 175 9.95 -12.99 -7.77
C VAL A 175 8.70 -12.35 -7.17
N PHE A 176 8.89 -11.50 -6.17
CA PHE A 176 7.86 -10.58 -5.66
C PHE A 176 8.32 -9.14 -5.79
N VAL A 177 7.48 -8.30 -6.40
CA VAL A 177 7.74 -6.88 -6.69
C VAL A 177 6.73 -6.01 -5.96
N ALA A 178 7.20 -5.03 -5.19
CA ALA A 178 6.33 -4.08 -4.51
C ALA A 178 6.96 -2.70 -4.35
N GLY A 179 6.14 -1.65 -4.47
CA GLY A 179 6.50 -0.27 -4.16
C GLY A 179 6.68 -0.06 -2.65
N VAL A 180 7.68 0.74 -2.28
CA VAL A 180 8.01 1.01 -0.87
C VAL A 180 7.49 2.38 -0.45
N GLY A 181 6.38 2.38 0.32
CA GLY A 181 5.90 3.55 1.06
C GLY A 181 6.30 3.44 2.53
N THR A 182 5.47 2.77 3.35
CA THR A 182 5.84 2.45 4.74
C THR A 182 6.81 1.26 4.84
N GLY A 183 6.97 0.49 3.78
CA GLY A 183 7.79 -0.72 3.77
C GLY A 183 7.12 -1.96 4.38
N GLY A 184 5.91 -1.82 4.95
CA GLY A 184 5.23 -2.93 5.59
C GLY A 184 4.89 -4.08 4.65
N THR A 185 4.42 -3.77 3.44
CA THR A 185 4.08 -4.78 2.42
C THR A 185 5.29 -5.63 2.05
N ILE A 186 6.37 -4.98 1.60
CA ILE A 186 7.57 -5.71 1.14
C ILE A 186 8.23 -6.48 2.27
N THR A 187 8.23 -5.91 3.50
CA THR A 187 8.73 -6.58 4.69
C THR A 187 7.93 -7.83 5.01
N GLY A 188 6.61 -7.67 5.22
CA GLY A 188 5.78 -8.78 5.66
C GLY A 188 5.65 -9.90 4.63
N VAL A 189 5.40 -9.54 3.36
CA VAL A 189 5.33 -10.52 2.27
C VAL A 189 6.70 -11.16 2.02
N GLY A 190 7.76 -10.34 1.93
CA GLY A 190 9.10 -10.83 1.64
C GLY A 190 9.63 -11.79 2.71
N GLU A 191 9.44 -11.48 3.98
CA GLU A 191 9.82 -12.36 5.09
C GLU A 191 9.03 -13.67 5.07
N TYR A 192 7.73 -13.61 4.79
CA TYR A 192 6.90 -14.81 4.65
C TYR A 192 7.37 -15.68 3.49
N LEU A 193 7.49 -15.11 2.29
CA LEU A 193 7.89 -15.85 1.10
C LEU A 193 9.29 -16.46 1.24
N LYS A 194 10.27 -15.71 1.74
CA LYS A 194 11.63 -16.23 1.98
C LYS A 194 11.67 -17.33 3.05
N LYS A 195 10.77 -17.29 4.01
CA LYS A 195 10.62 -18.39 4.99
C LYS A 195 10.12 -19.68 4.33
N GLN A 196 9.21 -19.57 3.35
CA GLN A 196 8.72 -20.72 2.58
C GLN A 196 9.76 -21.22 1.57
N ASN A 197 10.35 -20.30 0.81
CA ASN A 197 11.39 -20.58 -0.17
C ASN A 197 12.46 -19.47 -0.16
N PRO A 198 13.66 -19.75 0.39
CA PRO A 198 14.75 -18.75 0.47
C PRO A 198 15.24 -18.21 -0.89
N ASN A 199 14.91 -18.90 -1.99
CA ASN A 199 15.34 -18.50 -3.33
C ASN A 199 14.42 -17.45 -3.97
N VAL A 200 13.26 -17.15 -3.39
CA VAL A 200 12.38 -16.09 -3.89
C VAL A 200 13.12 -14.75 -3.88
N LYS A 201 13.11 -14.07 -5.01
CA LYS A 201 13.69 -12.73 -5.14
C LYS A 201 12.66 -11.67 -4.77
N ILE A 202 13.07 -10.74 -3.93
CA ILE A 202 12.24 -9.61 -3.49
C ILE A 202 12.79 -8.34 -4.11
N VAL A 203 11.96 -7.64 -4.88
CA VAL A 203 12.33 -6.42 -5.61
C VAL A 203 11.56 -5.24 -5.04
N ALA A 204 12.29 -4.28 -4.49
CA ALA A 204 11.77 -3.03 -3.99
C ALA A 204 11.66 -2.00 -5.11
N VAL A 205 10.59 -1.22 -5.13
CA VAL A 205 10.40 -0.13 -6.09
C VAL A 205 10.36 1.21 -5.36
N GLU A 206 11.17 2.16 -5.83
CA GLU A 206 11.22 3.52 -5.33
C GLU A 206 11.15 4.56 -6.46
N PRO A 207 10.78 5.83 -6.21
CA PRO A 207 10.85 6.88 -7.22
C PRO A 207 12.31 7.23 -7.57
N GLU A 208 12.63 7.36 -8.87
CA GLU A 208 13.97 7.71 -9.33
C GLU A 208 14.45 9.06 -8.78
N THR A 209 13.55 10.04 -8.62
CA THR A 209 13.87 11.36 -8.10
C THR A 209 13.90 11.44 -6.56
N SER A 210 13.61 10.33 -5.88
CA SER A 210 13.71 10.17 -4.42
C SER A 210 14.27 8.80 -4.05
N PRO A 211 15.53 8.49 -4.48
CA PRO A 211 16.14 7.17 -4.36
C PRO A 211 16.72 6.94 -2.95
N VAL A 212 15.84 6.98 -1.94
CA VAL A 212 16.23 6.86 -0.52
C VAL A 212 16.84 5.52 -0.21
N LEU A 213 16.30 4.43 -0.77
CA LEU A 213 16.75 3.08 -0.47
C LEU A 213 18.06 2.73 -1.17
N SER A 214 18.23 3.18 -2.42
CA SER A 214 19.44 2.87 -3.23
C SER A 214 20.57 3.86 -3.04
N LYS A 215 20.27 5.16 -2.79
CA LYS A 215 21.29 6.23 -2.74
C LYS A 215 21.30 7.03 -1.45
N GLY A 216 20.29 6.87 -0.57
CA GLY A 216 20.15 7.69 0.64
C GLY A 216 19.69 9.13 0.38
N GLU A 217 19.19 9.43 -0.81
CA GLU A 217 18.81 10.77 -1.24
C GLU A 217 17.27 10.90 -1.33
N SER A 218 16.70 11.94 -0.75
CA SER A 218 15.29 12.24 -0.88
C SER A 218 15.06 13.44 -1.79
N GLY A 219 13.99 13.39 -2.57
CA GLY A 219 13.61 14.47 -3.46
C GLY A 219 12.11 14.48 -3.79
N PRO A 220 11.61 15.54 -4.47
CA PRO A 220 10.22 15.60 -4.88
C PRO A 220 9.94 14.59 -6.01
N HIS A 221 8.78 13.94 -5.92
CA HIS A 221 8.30 13.01 -6.94
C HIS A 221 6.77 13.05 -7.05
N LYS A 222 6.22 12.44 -8.12
CA LYS A 222 4.79 12.42 -8.40
C LYS A 222 4.14 11.04 -8.20
N ILE A 223 4.90 10.01 -7.80
CA ILE A 223 4.40 8.65 -7.58
C ILE A 223 3.79 8.58 -6.19
N GLN A 224 2.52 8.96 -6.06
CA GLN A 224 1.81 8.94 -4.79
C GLN A 224 1.73 7.52 -4.21
N GLY A 225 1.89 7.40 -2.88
CA GLY A 225 1.77 6.14 -2.15
C GLY A 225 3.07 5.41 -1.84
N ILE A 226 4.17 5.78 -2.52
CA ILE A 226 5.53 5.29 -2.24
C ILE A 226 6.51 6.45 -2.05
N GLY A 227 7.76 6.17 -1.70
CA GLY A 227 8.80 7.20 -1.60
C GLY A 227 8.56 8.17 -0.44
N ALA A 228 8.57 7.68 0.81
CA ALA A 228 8.30 8.48 2.00
C ALA A 228 9.35 9.59 2.30
N GLY A 229 10.50 9.57 1.60
CA GLY A 229 11.59 10.50 1.80
C GLY A 229 12.55 10.14 2.94
N PHE A 230 12.30 9.02 3.59
CA PHE A 230 13.16 8.44 4.65
C PHE A 230 12.98 6.91 4.68
N VAL A 231 13.84 6.21 5.41
CA VAL A 231 13.72 4.76 5.64
C VAL A 231 12.80 4.52 6.84
N PRO A 232 11.60 3.91 6.64
CA PRO A 232 10.66 3.67 7.74
C PRO A 232 11.15 2.59 8.72
N ASN A 233 10.76 2.68 10.00
CA ASN A 233 11.05 1.67 11.00
C ASN A 233 10.30 0.33 10.78
N THR A 234 9.24 0.36 9.98
CA THR A 234 8.49 -0.82 9.54
C THR A 234 9.12 -1.54 8.33
N LEU A 235 10.19 -0.99 7.75
CA LEU A 235 10.92 -1.60 6.65
C LEU A 235 12.11 -2.43 7.15
N ASN A 236 12.10 -3.72 6.85
CA ASN A 236 13.29 -4.56 6.95
C ASN A 236 14.15 -4.39 5.69
N THR A 237 15.22 -3.60 5.79
CA THR A 237 16.11 -3.31 4.66
C THR A 237 16.95 -4.51 4.19
N LYS A 238 16.87 -5.65 4.89
CA LYS A 238 17.55 -6.90 4.52
C LYS A 238 16.65 -7.88 3.79
N VAL A 239 15.36 -7.55 3.61
CA VAL A 239 14.39 -8.49 3.02
C VAL A 239 14.46 -8.49 1.49
N TYR A 240 14.71 -7.35 0.87
CA TYR A 240 14.80 -7.23 -0.58
C TYR A 240 16.22 -7.51 -1.10
N ASP A 241 16.26 -8.07 -2.31
CA ASP A 241 17.49 -8.45 -3.01
C ASP A 241 17.90 -7.39 -4.03
N GLU A 242 16.95 -6.59 -4.51
CA GLU A 242 17.15 -5.58 -5.56
C GLU A 242 16.22 -4.38 -5.34
N ILE A 243 16.66 -3.22 -5.82
CA ILE A 243 15.87 -1.98 -5.85
C ILE A 243 15.79 -1.50 -7.28
N ILE A 244 14.58 -1.20 -7.77
CA ILE A 244 14.36 -0.58 -9.07
C ILE A 244 13.79 0.82 -8.86
N ALA A 245 14.54 1.82 -9.30
CA ALA A 245 14.11 3.21 -9.30
C ALA A 245 13.30 3.51 -10.57
N VAL A 246 12.11 4.12 -10.41
CA VAL A 246 11.17 4.34 -11.51
C VAL A 246 10.91 5.82 -11.72
N PRO A 247 11.06 6.34 -12.97
CA PRO A 247 10.70 7.71 -13.34
C PRO A 247 9.19 7.98 -13.19
N ASN A 248 8.82 9.22 -12.88
CA ASN A 248 7.41 9.61 -12.73
C ASN A 248 6.57 9.32 -13.98
N GLU A 249 7.10 9.68 -15.14
CA GLU A 249 6.43 9.56 -16.44
C GLU A 249 6.17 8.09 -16.79
N VAL A 250 7.11 7.22 -16.47
CA VAL A 250 6.98 5.77 -16.68
C VAL A 250 5.90 5.16 -15.78
N ALA A 251 5.80 5.63 -14.53
CA ALA A 251 4.74 5.19 -13.63
C ALA A 251 3.34 5.55 -14.17
N PHE A 252 3.17 6.75 -14.75
CA PHE A 252 1.93 7.15 -15.42
C PHE A 252 1.66 6.33 -16.68
N GLU A 253 2.67 6.12 -17.53
CA GLU A 253 2.55 5.32 -18.75
C GLU A 253 2.07 3.91 -18.44
N TYR A 254 2.71 3.22 -17.50
CA TYR A 254 2.35 1.85 -17.14
C TYR A 254 1.00 1.78 -16.41
N GLY A 255 0.62 2.79 -15.63
CA GLY A 255 -0.72 2.88 -15.06
C GLY A 255 -1.82 2.97 -16.13
N LYS A 256 -1.62 3.80 -17.17
CA LYS A 256 -2.50 3.87 -18.35
C LYS A 256 -2.51 2.55 -19.14
N LYS A 257 -1.34 1.92 -19.29
CA LYS A 257 -1.19 0.64 -20.00
C LYS A 257 -1.98 -0.48 -19.33
N ILE A 258 -1.98 -0.58 -17.99
CA ILE A 258 -2.80 -1.54 -17.25
C ILE A 258 -4.29 -1.38 -17.61
N ALA A 259 -4.79 -0.15 -17.56
CA ALA A 259 -6.17 0.14 -17.90
C ALA A 259 -6.52 -0.25 -19.35
N ALA A 260 -5.65 0.12 -20.30
CA ALA A 260 -5.90 -0.09 -21.73
C ALA A 260 -5.75 -1.55 -22.18
N LYS A 261 -4.92 -2.35 -21.46
CA LYS A 261 -4.60 -3.73 -21.86
C LYS A 261 -5.34 -4.77 -21.04
N GLU A 262 -5.42 -4.56 -19.72
CA GLU A 262 -6.01 -5.53 -18.79
C GLU A 262 -7.41 -5.12 -18.28
N GLY A 263 -7.88 -3.92 -18.62
CA GLY A 263 -9.20 -3.44 -18.21
C GLY A 263 -9.31 -3.11 -16.72
N VAL A 264 -8.18 -2.82 -16.05
CA VAL A 264 -8.11 -2.57 -14.61
C VAL A 264 -7.65 -1.14 -14.34
N LEU A 265 -8.45 -0.36 -13.62
CA LEU A 265 -8.06 0.99 -13.19
C LEU A 265 -7.30 0.95 -11.87
N VAL A 266 -6.05 1.39 -11.89
CA VAL A 266 -5.13 1.36 -10.74
C VAL A 266 -4.51 2.72 -10.49
N GLY A 267 -3.90 2.88 -9.30
CA GLY A 267 -3.17 4.10 -8.95
C GLY A 267 -1.76 4.17 -9.57
N ILE A 268 -1.12 5.33 -9.39
CA ILE A 268 0.18 5.67 -9.99
C ILE A 268 1.28 4.69 -9.56
N SER A 269 1.31 4.33 -8.27
CA SER A 269 2.31 3.39 -7.73
C SER A 269 2.16 1.96 -8.27
N SER A 270 0.96 1.59 -8.72
CA SER A 270 0.73 0.32 -9.43
C SER A 270 1.43 0.31 -10.79
N GLY A 271 1.40 1.43 -11.52
CA GLY A 271 2.15 1.59 -12.76
C GLY A 271 3.66 1.47 -12.54
N ALA A 272 4.18 2.09 -11.49
CA ALA A 272 5.60 1.95 -11.13
C ALA A 272 5.97 0.50 -10.79
N ALA A 273 5.14 -0.19 -10.01
CA ALA A 273 5.37 -1.58 -9.64
C ALA A 273 5.32 -2.51 -10.87
N LEU A 274 4.33 -2.32 -11.78
CA LEU A 274 4.25 -3.11 -13.00
C LEU A 274 5.45 -2.88 -13.91
N TYR A 275 5.89 -1.63 -14.09
CA TYR A 275 7.11 -1.37 -14.87
C TYR A 275 8.30 -2.16 -14.34
N ALA A 276 8.53 -2.12 -13.03
CA ALA A 276 9.62 -2.88 -12.41
C ALA A 276 9.47 -4.39 -12.63
N ALA A 277 8.24 -4.92 -12.49
CA ALA A 277 7.95 -6.33 -12.76
C ALA A 277 8.26 -6.72 -14.21
N VAL A 278 7.90 -5.88 -15.18
CA VAL A 278 8.22 -6.09 -16.60
C VAL A 278 9.73 -6.07 -16.84
N GLN A 279 10.47 -5.14 -16.21
CA GLN A 279 11.94 -5.11 -16.35
C GLN A 279 12.60 -6.40 -15.82
N VAL A 280 12.06 -6.96 -14.73
CA VAL A 280 12.51 -8.26 -14.23
C VAL A 280 12.10 -9.39 -15.17
N ALA A 281 10.84 -9.42 -15.61
CA ALA A 281 10.29 -10.46 -16.49
C ALA A 281 10.99 -10.56 -17.86
N LYS A 282 11.61 -9.47 -18.35
CA LYS A 282 12.39 -9.43 -19.58
C LYS A 282 13.75 -10.13 -19.49
N ARG A 283 14.22 -10.44 -18.30
CA ARG A 283 15.54 -11.06 -18.10
C ARG A 283 15.47 -12.56 -18.45
N PRO A 284 16.46 -13.10 -19.18
CA PRO A 284 16.46 -14.49 -19.65
C PRO A 284 16.29 -15.54 -18.54
N GLU A 285 16.83 -15.27 -17.36
CA GLU A 285 16.74 -16.16 -16.19
C GLU A 285 15.33 -16.33 -15.64
N TYR A 286 14.40 -15.42 -16.00
CA TYR A 286 13.00 -15.49 -15.56
C TYR A 286 12.05 -16.05 -16.61
N LYS A 287 12.55 -16.53 -17.74
CA LYS A 287 11.74 -17.23 -18.75
C LYS A 287 10.98 -18.41 -18.11
N GLY A 288 9.64 -18.41 -18.28
CA GLY A 288 8.76 -19.42 -17.69
C GLY A 288 8.60 -19.33 -16.18
N LYS A 289 9.07 -18.27 -15.54
CA LYS A 289 8.99 -18.02 -14.10
C LYS A 289 7.80 -17.14 -13.73
N ASN A 290 7.39 -17.19 -12.47
CA ASN A 290 6.30 -16.40 -11.92
C ASN A 290 6.83 -15.13 -11.24
N VAL A 291 6.50 -13.97 -11.80
CA VAL A 291 6.79 -12.64 -11.25
C VAL A 291 5.50 -12.08 -10.66
N VAL A 292 5.38 -12.10 -9.35
CA VAL A 292 4.23 -11.53 -8.63
C VAL A 292 4.46 -10.04 -8.39
N VAL A 293 3.50 -9.21 -8.76
CA VAL A 293 3.52 -7.77 -8.52
C VAL A 293 2.31 -7.32 -7.73
N LEU A 294 2.51 -6.52 -6.67
CA LEU A 294 1.40 -5.98 -5.89
C LEU A 294 0.97 -4.62 -6.45
N LEU A 295 -0.30 -4.50 -6.80
CA LEU A 295 -0.96 -3.28 -7.26
C LEU A 295 -1.81 -2.69 -6.13
N PRO A 296 -1.35 -1.59 -5.48
CA PRO A 296 -1.81 -1.20 -4.15
C PRO A 296 -3.24 -0.68 -4.06
N ASP A 297 -3.76 0.00 -5.08
CA ASP A 297 -5.04 0.70 -4.97
C ASP A 297 -5.76 0.95 -6.30
N SER A 298 -7.01 1.43 -6.19
CA SER A 298 -7.87 1.82 -7.30
C SER A 298 -7.44 3.13 -7.95
N GLY A 299 -7.70 3.28 -9.25
CA GLY A 299 -7.51 4.50 -10.03
C GLY A 299 -8.44 5.65 -9.64
N ASP A 300 -9.57 5.39 -8.99
CA ASP A 300 -10.62 6.39 -8.67
C ASP A 300 -10.11 7.59 -7.86
N ARG A 301 -9.00 7.41 -7.16
CA ARG A 301 -8.37 8.45 -6.31
C ARG A 301 -7.46 9.39 -7.06
N TYR A 302 -7.34 9.21 -8.38
CA TYR A 302 -6.33 9.88 -9.22
C TYR A 302 -6.90 10.58 -10.45
N TYR A 303 -8.24 10.76 -10.55
CA TYR A 303 -8.89 11.36 -11.72
C TYR A 303 -8.40 12.78 -12.04
N SER A 304 -8.00 13.55 -11.03
CA SER A 304 -7.43 14.88 -11.18
C SER A 304 -5.92 14.90 -11.48
N THR A 305 -5.30 13.74 -11.66
CA THR A 305 -3.85 13.62 -11.89
C THR A 305 -3.52 13.32 -13.37
N PRO A 306 -2.25 13.47 -13.81
CA PRO A 306 -1.81 13.11 -15.16
C PRO A 306 -2.01 11.62 -15.53
N LEU A 307 -2.37 10.76 -14.57
CA LEU A 307 -2.71 9.37 -14.85
C LEU A 307 -3.93 9.25 -15.78
N PHE A 308 -4.90 10.18 -15.67
CA PHE A 308 -6.15 10.16 -16.44
C PHE A 308 -6.33 11.41 -17.34
N GLN A 309 -5.32 12.24 -17.46
CA GLN A 309 -5.33 13.44 -18.30
C GLN A 309 -4.44 13.29 -19.54
#